data_430162cf522c10214edce1450c8b73f0
#
_entry.id   430162cf522c10214edce1450c8b73f0
#
_cell.length_a   1.000
_cell.length_b   1.000
_cell.length_c   1.000
_cell.angle_alpha   90.00
_cell.angle_beta   90.00
_cell.angle_gamma   90.00
#
_symmetry.space_group_name_H-M   'P 1'
#
loop_
_entity.id
_entity.type
_entity.pdbx_description
1 polymer ?
#
loop_
_entity_poly.entity_id
_entity_poly.type
_entity_poly.pdbx_seq_one_letter_code
_entity_poly.pdbx_strand_id
1 'polypeptide(L)'
;LLGLVGSEMCIRDRVINAEKFGAQWSSSEDKRITKVGKIIRATRLDELPQLFSVIKGEMSLIGPRPERPEIEERILKKIPFYKYRNVLKPGISGWAQVNYPYGSSIRDTTNKLSYDIYYINHISFLLDILILFKTIKTVFTARGEKRINFKNLS
;
A
#
# COMPACT_ATOMS: atom_id res chain seq x y z
N LEU A 1 0.09 7.50 15.53
CA LEU A 1 0.91 8.12 14.48
C LEU A 1 0.84 7.38 13.15
N LEU A 2 0.94 6.03 13.15
CA LEU A 2 0.86 5.19 11.94
C LEU A 2 -0.47 5.35 11.18
N GLY A 3 -1.57 5.57 11.89
CA GLY A 3 -2.90 5.75 11.30
C GLY A 3 -3.08 7.04 10.52
N LEU A 4 -2.38 8.11 10.91
CA LEU A 4 -2.46 9.40 10.21
C LEU A 4 -1.84 9.33 8.82
N VAL A 5 -0.70 8.66 8.66
CA VAL A 5 -0.01 8.54 7.36
C VAL A 5 -0.88 7.80 6.33
N GLY A 6 -1.54 6.72 6.73
CA GLY A 6 -2.44 5.97 5.83
C GLY A 6 -3.70 6.74 5.45
N SER A 7 -4.26 7.56 6.37
CA SER A 7 -5.48 8.33 6.12
C SER A 7 -5.22 9.56 5.26
N GLU A 8 -4.13 10.29 5.46
CA GLU A 8 -3.79 11.48 4.67
C GLU A 8 -3.60 11.17 3.18
N MET A 9 -2.98 10.04 2.84
CA MET A 9 -2.83 9.61 1.45
C MET A 9 -4.17 9.42 0.75
N CYS A 10 -5.15 8.88 1.46
CA CYS A 10 -6.45 8.53 0.89
C CYS A 10 -7.38 9.72 0.69
N ILE A 11 -7.10 10.87 1.30
CA ILE A 11 -7.98 12.05 1.23
C ILE A 11 -7.52 13.01 0.13
N ARG A 12 -6.23 13.11 -0.10
CA ARG A 12 -5.60 14.16 -0.92
C ARG A 12 -5.99 14.14 -2.41
N ASP A 13 -6.29 12.98 -2.95
CA ASP A 13 -6.57 12.77 -4.38
C ASP A 13 -8.05 12.50 -4.70
N ARG A 14 -8.92 12.58 -3.68
CA ARG A 14 -10.35 12.28 -3.78
C ARG A 14 -11.22 13.55 -3.71
N VAL A 15 -12.46 13.40 -4.19
CA VAL A 15 -13.49 14.44 -4.07
C VAL A 15 -13.87 14.68 -2.60
N ILE A 16 -14.33 15.90 -2.30
CA ILE A 16 -14.89 16.25 -1.00
C ILE A 16 -16.03 15.26 -0.68
N ASN A 17 -16.08 14.73 0.54
CA ASN A 17 -17.04 13.71 0.97
C ASN A 17 -16.87 12.31 0.36
N ALA A 18 -15.69 11.97 -0.19
CA ALA A 18 -15.41 10.63 -0.72
C ALA A 18 -15.62 9.48 0.30
N GLU A 19 -15.65 9.81 1.58
CA GLU A 19 -15.74 8.85 2.69
C GLU A 19 -17.04 8.93 3.50
N LYS A 20 -18.10 9.48 2.90
CA LYS A 20 -19.43 9.62 3.53
C LYS A 20 -19.97 8.30 4.12
N PHE A 21 -19.53 7.17 3.59
CA PHE A 21 -19.91 5.81 4.01
C PHE A 21 -18.77 5.05 4.73
N GLY A 22 -17.80 5.79 5.29
CA GLY A 22 -16.66 5.22 6.02
C GLY A 22 -15.50 4.77 5.14
N ALA A 23 -14.44 4.25 5.80
CA ALA A 23 -13.21 3.82 5.15
C ALA A 23 -13.45 2.61 4.23
N GLN A 24 -13.14 2.78 2.94
CA GLN A 24 -13.26 1.75 1.92
C GLN A 24 -11.94 1.58 1.17
N TRP A 25 -11.62 0.33 0.79
CA TRP A 25 -10.52 0.09 -0.14
C TRP A 25 -10.75 0.82 -1.46
N SER A 26 -9.68 1.30 -2.04
CA SER A 26 -9.72 1.88 -3.37
C SER A 26 -10.04 0.79 -4.40
N SER A 27 -10.96 1.06 -5.33
CA SER A 27 -11.26 0.16 -6.45
C SER A 27 -10.61 0.64 -7.76
N SER A 28 -10.50 -0.19 -8.85
CA SER A 28 -9.85 0.21 -10.14
C SER A 28 -10.54 1.38 -10.79
N GLU A 29 -11.84 1.44 -10.61
CA GLU A 29 -12.69 2.49 -11.15
C GLU A 29 -13.30 3.30 -10.00
N ASP A 30 -12.44 3.69 -9.05
CA ASP A 30 -12.88 4.49 -7.91
C ASP A 30 -13.32 5.88 -8.40
N LYS A 31 -14.64 6.05 -8.54
CA LYS A 31 -15.25 7.32 -8.98
C LYS A 31 -14.97 8.49 -8.04
N ARG A 32 -14.45 8.22 -6.84
CA ARG A 32 -14.09 9.23 -5.84
C ARG A 32 -12.77 9.92 -6.17
N ILE A 33 -11.96 9.36 -7.10
CA ILE A 33 -10.67 9.93 -7.49
C ILE A 33 -10.89 11.05 -8.49
N THR A 34 -10.31 12.23 -8.23
CA THR A 34 -10.34 13.36 -9.15
C THR A 34 -9.50 13.08 -10.41
N LYS A 35 -9.71 13.86 -11.49
CA LYS A 35 -8.87 13.76 -12.71
C LYS A 35 -7.39 14.03 -12.38
N VAL A 36 -7.12 15.04 -11.56
CA VAL A 36 -5.77 15.35 -11.06
C VAL A 36 -5.24 14.23 -10.18
N GLY A 37 -6.07 13.67 -9.31
CA GLY A 37 -5.73 12.53 -8.46
C GLY A 37 -5.28 11.31 -9.25
N LYS A 38 -5.87 11.04 -10.43
CA LYS A 38 -5.43 9.96 -11.31
C LYS A 38 -3.99 10.16 -11.82
N ILE A 39 -3.65 11.39 -12.20
CA ILE A 39 -2.28 11.73 -12.65
C ILE A 39 -1.30 11.58 -11.48
N ILE A 40 -1.64 12.15 -10.32
CA ILE A 40 -0.80 12.10 -9.12
C ILE A 40 -0.52 10.64 -8.71
N ARG A 41 -1.52 9.76 -8.75
CA ARG A 41 -1.35 8.31 -8.48
C ARG A 41 -0.53 7.60 -9.55
N ALA A 42 -0.77 7.90 -10.82
CA ALA A 42 -0.01 7.29 -11.92
C ALA A 42 1.49 7.63 -11.86
N THR A 43 1.81 8.83 -11.38
CA THR A 43 3.20 9.32 -11.22
C THR A 43 3.78 9.05 -9.82
N ARG A 44 3.01 8.46 -8.91
CA ARG A 44 3.40 8.22 -7.49
C ARG A 44 3.75 9.51 -6.73
N LEU A 45 3.33 10.67 -7.19
CA LEU A 45 3.55 11.94 -6.49
C LEU A 45 2.76 12.04 -5.17
N ASP A 46 1.71 11.26 -5.02
CA ASP A 46 0.95 11.10 -3.78
C ASP A 46 1.79 10.50 -2.64
N GLU A 47 2.86 9.80 -2.97
CA GLU A 47 3.75 9.16 -1.98
C GLU A 47 4.91 10.08 -1.55
N LEU A 48 5.19 11.18 -2.27
CA LEU A 48 6.29 12.11 -1.92
C LEU A 48 6.20 12.69 -0.49
N PRO A 49 5.03 13.09 0.02
CA PRO A 49 4.94 13.59 1.39
C PRO A 49 5.35 12.56 2.45
N GLN A 50 5.27 11.26 2.15
CA GLN A 50 5.74 10.22 3.07
C GLN A 50 7.26 10.22 3.26
N LEU A 51 8.02 10.81 2.30
CA LEU A 51 9.46 11.01 2.48
C LEU A 51 9.78 11.87 3.71
N PHE A 52 8.92 12.84 4.05
CA PHE A 52 9.08 13.59 5.30
C PHE A 52 8.91 12.71 6.53
N SER A 53 7.97 11.74 6.50
CA SER A 53 7.81 10.77 7.59
C SER A 53 9.02 9.83 7.69
N VAL A 54 9.68 9.52 6.56
CA VAL A 54 10.94 8.76 6.57
C VAL A 54 12.05 9.58 7.22
N ILE A 55 12.21 10.85 6.84
CA ILE A 55 13.23 11.75 7.41
C ILE A 55 13.01 11.91 8.92
N LYS A 56 11.76 12.00 9.37
CA LYS A 56 11.40 12.04 10.80
C LYS A 56 11.62 10.71 11.53
N GLY A 57 11.90 9.63 10.82
CA GLY A 57 12.05 8.29 11.38
C GLY A 57 10.74 7.59 11.76
N GLU A 58 9.60 8.13 11.35
CA GLU A 58 8.27 7.53 11.56
C GLU A 58 7.99 6.36 10.60
N MET A 59 8.59 6.42 9.40
CA MET A 59 8.50 5.41 8.36
C MET A 59 9.89 4.96 7.89
N SER A 60 9.95 3.85 7.17
CA SER A 60 11.11 3.37 6.43
C SER A 60 10.90 3.57 4.92
N LEU A 61 11.98 3.58 4.14
CA LEU A 61 11.88 3.49 2.68
C LEU A 61 11.31 2.13 2.27
N ILE A 62 11.80 1.06 2.90
CA ILE A 62 11.39 -0.33 2.64
C ILE A 62 10.73 -0.92 3.88
N GLY A 63 9.57 -1.53 3.70
CA GLY A 63 8.81 -2.15 4.77
C GLY A 63 7.38 -2.51 4.36
N PRO A 64 6.61 -3.13 5.24
CA PRO A 64 5.19 -3.39 5.00
C PRO A 64 4.41 -2.09 4.77
N ARG A 65 3.55 -2.05 3.74
CA ARG A 65 2.76 -0.84 3.46
C ARG A 65 1.77 -0.56 4.60
N PRO A 66 1.69 0.69 5.11
CA PRO A 66 0.74 1.03 6.17
C PRO A 66 -0.70 0.92 5.64
N GLU A 67 -1.57 0.32 6.42
CA GLU A 67 -3.01 0.32 6.18
C GLU A 67 -3.70 1.36 7.05
N ARG A 68 -4.90 1.74 6.68
CA ARG A 68 -5.71 2.62 7.51
C ARG A 68 -6.19 1.90 8.77
N PRO A 69 -6.23 2.55 9.94
CA PRO A 69 -6.61 1.92 11.20
C PRO A 69 -7.95 1.20 11.13
N GLU A 70 -8.96 1.83 10.51
CA GLU A 70 -10.31 1.28 10.41
C GLU A 70 -10.35 0.01 9.53
N ILE A 71 -9.46 -0.06 8.55
CA ILE A 71 -9.30 -1.24 7.67
C ILE A 71 -8.51 -2.31 8.41
N GLU A 72 -7.43 -1.91 9.09
CA GLU A 72 -6.60 -2.83 9.88
C GLU A 72 -7.40 -3.54 10.97
N GLU A 73 -8.25 -2.83 11.70
CA GLU A 73 -9.15 -3.42 12.70
C GLU A 73 -10.08 -4.50 12.11
N ARG A 74 -10.62 -4.24 10.91
CA ARG A 74 -11.47 -5.23 10.20
C ARG A 74 -10.67 -6.44 9.75
N ILE A 75 -9.42 -6.24 9.32
CA ILE A 75 -8.51 -7.32 8.94
C ILE A 75 -8.15 -8.16 10.16
N LEU A 76 -7.79 -7.54 11.27
CA LEU A 76 -7.39 -8.22 12.52
C LEU A 76 -8.50 -9.13 13.07
N LYS A 77 -9.77 -8.74 12.92
CA LYS A 77 -10.91 -9.62 13.29
C LYS A 77 -10.97 -10.91 12.48
N LYS A 78 -10.43 -10.93 11.25
CA LYS A 78 -10.47 -12.09 10.34
C LYS A 78 -9.12 -12.80 10.25
N ILE A 79 -8.03 -12.06 10.44
CA ILE A 79 -6.65 -12.54 10.34
C ILE A 79 -5.89 -12.03 11.58
N PRO A 80 -5.97 -12.73 12.73
CA PRO A 80 -5.32 -12.25 13.96
C PRO A 80 -3.80 -12.08 13.83
N PHE A 81 -3.16 -12.89 12.99
CA PHE A 81 -1.73 -12.82 12.73
C PHE A 81 -1.29 -11.59 11.92
N TYR A 82 -2.22 -10.81 11.38
CA TYR A 82 -1.91 -9.62 10.60
C TYR A 82 -1.06 -8.60 11.37
N LYS A 83 -1.17 -8.55 12.69
CA LYS A 83 -0.38 -7.69 13.57
C LYS A 83 1.13 -7.93 13.49
N TYR A 84 1.59 -9.12 13.09
CA TYR A 84 3.03 -9.42 13.02
C TYR A 84 3.78 -8.55 12.02
N ARG A 85 3.12 -8.01 11.02
CA ARG A 85 3.74 -7.07 10.09
C ARG A 85 4.15 -5.74 10.74
N ASN A 86 3.53 -5.40 11.87
CA ASN A 86 3.79 -4.16 12.61
C ASN A 86 5.06 -4.22 13.49
N VAL A 87 5.79 -5.34 13.46
CA VAL A 87 7.12 -5.46 14.09
C VAL A 87 8.13 -4.51 13.43
N LEU A 88 7.95 -4.22 12.14
CA LEU A 88 8.75 -3.26 11.39
C LEU A 88 8.03 -1.93 11.23
N LYS A 89 8.81 -0.87 11.06
CA LYS A 89 8.27 0.42 10.62
C LYS A 89 7.61 0.25 9.25
N PRO A 90 6.48 0.91 9.00
CA PRO A 90 5.83 0.89 7.68
C PRO A 90 6.77 1.47 6.62
N GLY A 91 6.74 0.88 5.42
CA GLY A 91 7.54 1.31 4.29
C GLY A 91 6.76 2.07 3.23
N ILE A 92 7.43 2.96 2.50
CA ILE A 92 6.91 3.55 1.26
C ILE A 92 6.77 2.45 0.21
N SER A 93 7.79 1.61 0.06
CA SER A 93 7.78 0.41 -0.77
C SER A 93 8.01 -0.84 0.07
N GLY A 94 7.60 -2.01 -0.43
CA GLY A 94 7.77 -3.27 0.28
C GLY A 94 7.70 -4.47 -0.63
N TRP A 95 8.14 -5.63 -0.11
CA TRP A 95 8.22 -6.87 -0.87
C TRP A 95 6.86 -7.31 -1.42
N ALA A 96 5.78 -7.15 -0.64
CA ALA A 96 4.43 -7.40 -1.10
C ALA A 96 4.02 -6.47 -2.26
N GLN A 97 4.36 -5.19 -2.19
CA GLN A 97 3.98 -4.19 -3.19
C GLN A 97 4.60 -4.43 -4.57
N VAL A 98 5.86 -4.91 -4.60
CA VAL A 98 6.58 -5.12 -5.86
C VAL A 98 6.37 -6.49 -6.50
N ASN A 99 5.84 -7.47 -5.74
CA ASN A 99 5.64 -8.84 -6.22
C ASN A 99 4.17 -9.25 -6.32
N TYR A 100 3.26 -8.62 -5.58
CA TYR A 100 1.84 -8.98 -5.58
C TYR A 100 1.02 -7.89 -6.23
N PRO A 101 0.07 -8.24 -7.13
CA PRO A 101 -0.79 -7.27 -7.78
C PRO A 101 -1.71 -6.59 -6.75
N TYR A 102 -2.20 -5.43 -7.11
CA TYR A 102 -3.15 -4.72 -6.26
C TYR A 102 -4.43 -5.55 -6.11
N GLY A 103 -4.81 -5.85 -4.89
CA GLY A 103 -6.05 -6.54 -4.54
C GLY A 103 -6.64 -5.96 -3.25
N SER A 104 -7.96 -6.04 -3.12
CA SER A 104 -8.73 -5.46 -2.01
C SER A 104 -9.64 -6.48 -1.31
N SER A 105 -9.39 -7.77 -1.50
CA SER A 105 -10.09 -8.86 -0.82
C SER A 105 -9.32 -9.32 0.43
N ILE A 106 -10.02 -10.05 1.31
CA ILE A 106 -9.37 -10.72 2.46
C ILE A 106 -8.32 -11.72 1.99
N ARG A 107 -8.60 -12.45 0.90
CA ARG A 107 -7.64 -13.39 0.29
C ARG A 107 -6.37 -12.67 -0.18
N ASP A 108 -6.53 -11.52 -0.85
CA ASP A 108 -5.38 -10.70 -1.27
C ASP A 108 -4.58 -10.21 -0.07
N THR A 109 -5.28 -9.83 1.00
CA THR A 109 -4.65 -9.39 2.25
C THR A 109 -3.83 -10.50 2.88
N THR A 110 -4.35 -11.75 2.90
CA THR A 110 -3.61 -12.91 3.39
C THR A 110 -2.36 -13.20 2.54
N ASN A 111 -2.51 -13.12 1.21
CA ASN A 111 -1.37 -13.32 0.31
C ASN A 111 -0.30 -12.22 0.50
N LYS A 112 -0.70 -10.96 0.62
CA LYS A 112 0.24 -9.85 0.90
C LYS A 112 0.94 -10.03 2.24
N LEU A 113 0.22 -10.51 3.25
CA LEU A 113 0.80 -10.80 4.56
C LEU A 113 1.92 -11.84 4.46
N SER A 114 1.79 -12.90 3.64
CA SER A 114 2.86 -13.88 3.46
C SER A 114 4.13 -13.26 2.86
N TYR A 115 4.00 -12.30 1.93
CA TYR A 115 5.15 -11.55 1.42
C TYR A 115 5.75 -10.62 2.48
N ASP A 116 4.92 -9.96 3.30
CA ASP A 116 5.41 -9.10 4.38
C ASP A 116 6.16 -9.94 5.44
N ILE A 117 5.64 -11.11 5.82
CA ILE A 117 6.30 -12.05 6.75
C ILE A 117 7.61 -12.58 6.14
N TYR A 118 7.61 -12.91 4.85
CA TYR A 118 8.85 -13.30 4.16
C TYR A 118 9.91 -12.20 4.30
N TYR A 119 9.54 -10.95 4.02
CA TYR A 119 10.47 -9.83 4.14
C TYR A 119 10.99 -9.68 5.57
N ILE A 120 10.12 -9.74 6.58
CA ILE A 120 10.49 -9.65 8.00
C ILE A 120 11.54 -10.69 8.37
N ASN A 121 11.40 -11.92 7.87
CA ASN A 121 12.31 -13.02 8.17
C ASN A 121 13.62 -13.00 7.37
N HIS A 122 13.68 -12.24 6.26
CA HIS A 122 14.83 -12.23 5.35
C HIS A 122 15.36 -10.82 5.11
N ILE A 123 15.21 -9.91 6.08
CA ILE A 123 15.71 -8.53 5.96
C ILE A 123 17.20 -8.57 5.67
N SER A 124 17.58 -7.94 4.56
CA SER A 124 18.96 -7.78 4.17
C SER A 124 19.12 -6.57 3.25
N PHE A 125 20.30 -5.96 3.27
CA PHE A 125 20.61 -4.84 2.40
C PHE A 125 20.41 -5.18 0.92
N LEU A 126 20.76 -6.39 0.50
CA LEU A 126 20.56 -6.84 -0.90
C LEU A 126 19.07 -6.94 -1.26
N LEU A 127 18.23 -7.43 -0.34
CA LEU A 127 16.78 -7.51 -0.56
C LEU A 127 16.18 -6.11 -0.66
N ASP A 128 16.63 -5.16 0.16
CA ASP A 128 16.18 -3.77 0.12
C ASP A 128 16.53 -3.11 -1.22
N ILE A 129 17.77 -3.30 -1.70
CA ILE A 129 18.18 -2.82 -3.02
C ILE A 129 17.32 -3.45 -4.13
N LEU A 130 17.05 -4.74 -4.07
CA LEU A 130 16.19 -5.43 -5.04
C LEU A 130 14.78 -4.84 -5.05
N ILE A 131 14.20 -4.58 -3.86
CA ILE A 131 12.87 -3.95 -3.74
C ILE A 131 12.91 -2.54 -4.36
N LEU A 132 13.96 -1.76 -4.09
CA LEU A 132 14.12 -0.42 -4.63
C LEU A 132 14.18 -0.43 -6.16
N PHE A 133 14.99 -1.31 -6.76
CA PHE A 133 15.05 -1.47 -8.22
C PHE A 133 13.70 -1.87 -8.83
N LYS A 134 13.00 -2.82 -8.21
CA LYS A 134 11.65 -3.21 -8.66
C LYS A 134 10.66 -2.05 -8.54
N THR A 135 10.75 -1.25 -7.48
CA THR A 135 9.91 -0.06 -7.29
C THR A 135 10.15 0.96 -8.40
N ILE A 136 11.41 1.30 -8.66
CA ILE A 136 11.81 2.22 -9.73
C ILE A 136 11.27 1.72 -11.07
N LYS A 137 11.48 0.44 -11.40
CA LYS A 137 10.95 -0.17 -12.62
C LYS A 137 9.42 -0.04 -12.69
N THR A 138 8.70 -0.27 -11.61
CA THR A 138 7.24 -0.18 -11.56
C THR A 138 6.76 1.26 -11.80
N VAL A 139 7.44 2.25 -11.24
CA VAL A 139 7.16 3.68 -11.44
C VAL A 139 7.34 4.05 -12.92
N PHE A 140 8.49 3.72 -13.51
CA PHE A 140 8.80 4.08 -14.90
C PHE A 140 7.96 3.33 -15.93
N THR A 141 7.51 2.11 -15.63
CA THR A 141 6.68 1.34 -16.58
C THR A 141 5.20 1.61 -16.46
N ALA A 142 4.77 2.52 -15.57
CA ALA A 142 3.36 2.83 -15.27
C ALA A 142 2.49 1.58 -14.99
N ARG A 143 3.11 0.44 -14.67
CA ARG A 143 2.43 -0.83 -14.43
C ARG A 143 1.86 -0.97 -13.01
N GLY A 144 2.08 0.02 -12.15
CA GLY A 144 1.65 -0.02 -10.74
C GLY A 144 0.13 -0.12 -10.54
N GLU A 145 -0.66 0.13 -11.59
CA GLU A 145 -2.12 0.18 -11.49
C GLU A 145 -2.85 -0.81 -12.44
N LYS A 146 -2.13 -1.64 -13.21
CA LYS A 146 -2.79 -2.70 -13.99
C LYS A 146 -3.26 -3.81 -13.05
N ARG A 147 -4.48 -3.68 -12.60
CA ARG A 147 -5.25 -4.73 -11.91
C ARG A 147 -5.44 -5.89 -12.85
N ILE A 148 -4.99 -7.06 -12.42
CA ILE A 148 -5.37 -8.32 -13.05
C ILE A 148 -6.87 -8.49 -12.82
N ASN A 149 -7.63 -8.43 -13.91
CA ASN A 149 -9.07 -8.66 -13.90
C ASN A 149 -9.28 -10.17 -13.81
N PHE A 150 -9.45 -10.70 -12.60
CA PHE A 150 -9.64 -12.13 -12.32
C PHE A 150 -10.99 -12.70 -12.85
N LYS A 151 -11.80 -11.91 -13.57
CA LYS A 151 -13.04 -12.38 -14.19
C LYS A 151 -12.85 -13.36 -15.34
N ASN A 152 -11.63 -13.57 -15.83
CA ASN A 152 -11.37 -14.43 -16.99
C ASN A 152 -10.68 -15.77 -16.62
N LEU A 153 -10.75 -16.20 -15.36
CA LEU A 153 -10.18 -17.47 -14.89
C LEU A 153 -11.25 -18.31 -14.16
N SER A 154 -12.42 -18.38 -14.74
CA SER A 154 -13.43 -19.40 -14.41
C SER A 154 -13.66 -20.27 -15.63
#